data_4672f819a3cd31315f730c9b05c844c7
#
_entry.id   4672f819a3cd31315f730c9b05c844c7
#
_cell.length_a   1.000
_cell.length_b   1.000
_cell.length_c   1.000
_cell.angle_alpha   90.00
_cell.angle_beta   90.00
_cell.angle_gamma   90.00
#
_symmetry.space_group_name_H-M   'P 1'
#
loop_
_entity.id
_entity.type
_entity.pdbx_description
1 polymer ?
#
loop_
_entity_poly.entity_id
_entity_poly.type
_entity_poly.pdbx_seq_one_letter_code
_entity_poly.pdbx_strand_id
1 'polypeptide(L)'
;MQTITFNSNNVSAYTFDDAHSLVSTSDSITCPHFVVCDMNSSNSTIHTGVTPPADWQGGRYTFDGTTWTELAGWIDPKVAEIARLRLEIDALAAA
;
A
#
# COMPACT_ATOMS: atom_id res chain seq x y z
N MET A 1 -12.29 -8.85 0.04
CA MET A 1 -10.96 -8.29 -0.28
C MET A 1 -9.89 -8.94 0.58
N GLN A 2 -8.68 -8.97 0.10
CA GLN A 2 -7.50 -9.35 0.88
C GLN A 2 -6.46 -8.24 0.81
N THR A 3 -5.65 -8.12 1.86
CA THR A 3 -4.58 -7.14 1.94
C THR A 3 -3.26 -7.81 2.31
N ILE A 4 -2.16 -7.22 1.88
CA ILE A 4 -0.82 -7.65 2.25
C ILE A 4 -0.18 -6.54 3.09
N THR A 5 0.25 -6.90 4.30
CA THR A 5 0.88 -5.96 5.25
C THR A 5 2.33 -6.32 5.47
N PHE A 6 3.19 -5.30 5.70
CA PHE A 6 4.56 -5.52 6.15
C PHE A 6 4.59 -5.90 7.63
N ASN A 7 5.36 -6.91 7.99
CA ASN A 7 5.45 -7.39 9.37
C ASN A 7 6.11 -6.37 10.32
N SER A 8 6.97 -5.51 9.79
CA SER A 8 7.71 -4.54 10.61
C SER A 8 6.85 -3.40 11.16
N ASN A 9 5.77 -3.03 10.46
CA ASN A 9 4.97 -1.84 10.80
C ASN A 9 3.47 -2.00 10.54
N ASN A 10 3.03 -3.17 10.08
CA ASN A 10 1.64 -3.49 9.71
C ASN A 10 1.06 -2.61 8.60
N VAL A 11 1.88 -1.93 7.82
CA VAL A 11 1.42 -1.11 6.71
C VAL A 11 0.78 -1.98 5.64
N SER A 12 -0.47 -1.65 5.27
CA SER A 12 -1.20 -2.27 4.17
C SER A 12 -0.67 -1.68 2.85
N ALA A 13 0.13 -2.47 2.14
CA ALA A 13 0.76 -2.02 0.89
C ALA A 13 -0.11 -2.29 -0.33
N TYR A 14 -0.84 -3.41 -0.33
CA TYR A 14 -1.66 -3.85 -1.45
C TYR A 14 -3.00 -4.37 -0.97
N THR A 15 -4.04 -4.22 -1.82
CA THR A 15 -5.33 -4.90 -1.66
C THR A 15 -5.70 -5.57 -2.97
N PHE A 16 -6.30 -6.76 -2.87
CA PHE A 16 -6.75 -7.54 -4.02
C PHE A 16 -8.11 -8.17 -3.71
N ASP A 17 -8.80 -8.58 -4.76
CA ASP A 17 -10.02 -9.38 -4.64
C ASP A 17 -9.67 -10.75 -4.00
N ASP A 18 -10.56 -11.28 -3.15
CA ASP A 18 -10.38 -12.61 -2.54
C ASP A 18 -10.35 -13.75 -3.58
N ALA A 19 -10.80 -13.50 -4.81
CA ALA A 19 -10.71 -14.45 -5.91
C ALA A 19 -9.27 -14.70 -6.38
N HIS A 20 -8.32 -13.81 -6.08
CA HIS A 20 -6.91 -14.02 -6.39
C HIS A 20 -6.27 -14.99 -5.39
N SER A 21 -5.69 -16.07 -5.92
CA SER A 21 -4.97 -17.06 -5.11
C SER A 21 -3.54 -16.60 -4.88
N LEU A 22 -3.31 -15.82 -3.82
CA LEU A 22 -1.97 -15.34 -3.47
C LEU A 22 -1.17 -16.44 -2.78
N VAL A 23 0.06 -16.65 -3.25
CA VAL A 23 1.01 -17.60 -2.67
C VAL A 23 2.25 -16.86 -2.21
N SER A 24 2.53 -16.93 -0.91
CA SER A 24 3.71 -16.32 -0.30
C SER A 24 4.87 -17.32 -0.32
N THR A 25 5.99 -16.91 -0.91
CA THR A 25 7.22 -17.70 -0.93
C THR A 25 8.35 -16.93 -0.25
N SER A 26 9.51 -17.55 -0.11
CA SER A 26 10.68 -16.87 0.47
C SER A 26 11.19 -15.70 -0.38
N ASP A 27 10.83 -15.64 -1.65
CA ASP A 27 11.34 -14.66 -2.61
C ASP A 27 10.30 -13.60 -2.99
N SER A 28 9.01 -13.94 -2.96
CA SER A 28 7.95 -13.06 -3.46
C SER A 28 6.56 -13.53 -3.02
N ILE A 29 5.55 -12.74 -3.37
CA ILE A 29 4.14 -13.15 -3.31
C ILE A 29 3.65 -13.23 -4.75
N THR A 30 3.11 -14.38 -5.14
CA THR A 30 2.70 -14.65 -6.51
C THR A 30 1.21 -14.96 -6.62
N CYS A 31 0.62 -14.64 -7.76
CA CYS A 31 -0.66 -15.19 -8.19
C CYS A 31 -0.57 -15.49 -9.69
N PRO A 32 -1.57 -16.16 -10.29
CA PRO A 32 -1.51 -16.53 -11.70
C PRO A 32 -1.32 -15.37 -12.68
N HIS A 33 -1.63 -14.14 -12.26
CA HIS A 33 -1.62 -12.97 -13.14
C HIS A 33 -0.49 -11.98 -12.87
N PHE A 34 0.16 -12.03 -11.69
CA PHE A 34 1.21 -11.08 -11.32
C PHE A 34 2.11 -11.61 -10.20
N VAL A 35 3.20 -10.88 -9.96
CA VAL A 35 4.17 -11.17 -8.90
C VAL A 35 4.43 -9.88 -8.11
N VAL A 36 4.43 -9.98 -6.78
CA VAL A 36 4.84 -8.89 -5.88
C VAL A 36 6.25 -9.21 -5.40
N CYS A 37 7.25 -8.53 -5.96
CA CYS A 37 8.65 -8.85 -5.73
C CYS A 37 9.24 -8.24 -4.47
N ASP A 38 8.66 -7.17 -3.94
CA ASP A 38 9.12 -6.47 -2.73
C ASP A 38 8.57 -7.05 -1.42
N MET A 39 7.68 -8.04 -1.52
CA MET A 39 7.08 -8.71 -0.37
C MET A 39 7.24 -10.23 -0.50
N ASN A 40 7.42 -10.89 0.64
CA ASN A 40 7.62 -12.35 0.70
C ASN A 40 7.12 -12.89 2.05
N SER A 41 7.25 -14.20 2.26
CA SER A 41 6.79 -14.86 3.49
C SER A 41 7.52 -14.41 4.76
N SER A 42 8.70 -13.80 4.62
CA SER A 42 9.51 -13.35 5.75
C SER A 42 9.19 -11.93 6.20
N ASN A 43 8.74 -11.06 5.29
CA ASN A 43 8.53 -9.62 5.58
C ASN A 43 7.08 -9.18 5.54
N SER A 44 6.15 -10.05 5.17
CA SER A 44 4.75 -9.68 4.97
C SER A 44 3.78 -10.76 5.40
N THR A 45 2.52 -10.37 5.59
CA THR A 45 1.40 -11.25 5.95
C THR A 45 0.23 -10.96 5.02
N ILE A 46 -0.44 -12.02 4.56
CA ILE A 46 -1.65 -11.92 3.75
C ILE A 46 -2.87 -12.08 4.68
N HIS A 47 -3.77 -11.10 4.66
CA HIS A 47 -5.04 -11.14 5.38
C HIS A 47 -6.19 -11.24 4.38
N THR A 48 -7.03 -12.25 4.51
CA THR A 48 -8.19 -12.47 3.63
C THR A 48 -9.48 -12.07 4.31
N GLY A 49 -10.55 -11.84 3.53
CA GLY A 49 -11.87 -11.50 4.06
C GLY A 49 -11.92 -10.15 4.75
N VAL A 50 -11.08 -9.19 4.34
CA VAL A 50 -11.00 -7.86 4.95
C VAL A 50 -11.87 -6.87 4.19
N THR A 51 -12.23 -5.76 4.85
CA THR A 51 -12.99 -4.66 4.25
C THR A 51 -12.15 -3.38 4.40
N PRO A 52 -11.34 -3.02 3.38
CA PRO A 52 -10.56 -1.79 3.42
C PRO A 52 -11.45 -0.55 3.50
N PRO A 53 -10.98 0.56 4.11
CA PRO A 53 -11.68 1.83 4.07
C PRO A 53 -11.94 2.28 2.63
N ALA A 54 -13.01 3.06 2.40
CA ALA A 54 -13.38 3.52 1.07
C ALA A 54 -12.30 4.40 0.41
N ASP A 55 -11.49 5.08 1.22
CA ASP A 55 -10.39 5.94 0.80
C ASP A 55 -9.03 5.25 0.91
N TRP A 56 -8.99 3.90 0.96
CA TRP A 56 -7.76 3.16 1.07
C TRP A 56 -6.84 3.44 -0.13
N GLN A 57 -5.55 3.64 0.19
CA GLN A 57 -4.47 3.71 -0.79
C GLN A 57 -3.25 2.96 -0.23
N GLY A 58 -2.40 2.44 -1.11
CA GLY A 58 -1.20 1.71 -0.69
C GLY A 58 -0.32 2.56 0.21
N GLY A 59 -0.03 2.05 1.42
CA GLY A 59 0.79 2.75 2.41
C GLY A 59 0.05 3.75 3.30
N ARG A 60 -1.25 4.00 3.07
CA ARG A 60 -2.03 4.96 3.86
C ARG A 60 -2.49 4.42 5.21
N TYR A 61 -2.81 3.14 5.28
CA TYR A 61 -3.35 2.51 6.48
C TYR A 61 -2.45 1.41 6.99
N THR A 62 -2.46 1.22 8.31
CA THR A 62 -1.98 -0.01 8.94
C THR A 62 -3.15 -0.94 9.20
N PHE A 63 -2.91 -2.24 9.21
CA PHE A 63 -3.90 -3.25 9.52
C PHE A 63 -3.28 -4.32 10.42
N ASP A 64 -3.85 -4.48 11.61
CA ASP A 64 -3.34 -5.41 12.63
C ASP A 64 -3.99 -6.80 12.58
N GLY A 65 -4.83 -7.05 11.59
CA GLY A 65 -5.66 -8.26 11.47
C GLY A 65 -7.13 -8.01 11.77
N THR A 66 -7.47 -6.91 12.43
CA THR A 66 -8.84 -6.53 12.79
C THR A 66 -9.17 -5.07 12.54
N THR A 67 -8.23 -4.17 12.79
CA THR A 67 -8.47 -2.72 12.79
C THR A 67 -7.60 -2.02 11.77
N TRP A 68 -8.21 -1.15 10.96
CA TRP A 68 -7.53 -0.24 10.04
C TRP A 68 -7.25 1.07 10.74
N THR A 69 -6.01 1.56 10.66
CA THR A 69 -5.59 2.83 11.27
C THR A 69 -4.84 3.66 10.24
N GLU A 70 -5.30 4.88 9.99
CA GLU A 70 -4.60 5.80 9.09
C GLU A 70 -3.25 6.21 9.68
N LEU A 71 -2.20 6.15 8.86
CA LEU A 71 -0.85 6.56 9.27
C LEU A 71 -0.81 8.07 9.48
N ALA A 72 -0.29 8.48 10.62
CA ALA A 72 -0.03 9.89 10.90
C ALA A 72 1.03 10.42 9.94
N GLY A 73 0.75 11.58 9.34
CA GLY A 73 1.69 12.21 8.41
C GLY A 73 1.70 11.62 7.00
N TRP A 74 0.82 10.68 6.68
CA TRP A 74 0.69 10.19 5.31
C TRP A 74 0.22 11.33 4.39
N ILE A 75 0.87 11.47 3.24
CA ILE A 75 0.55 12.48 2.22
C ILE A 75 0.20 11.74 0.93
N ASP A 76 -0.95 12.10 0.32
CA ASP A 76 -1.34 11.56 -0.98
C ASP A 76 -0.27 11.91 -2.01
N PRO A 77 0.29 10.92 -2.73
CA PRO A 77 1.32 11.17 -3.75
C PRO A 77 0.89 12.16 -4.81
N LYS A 78 -0.39 12.20 -5.17
CA LYS A 78 -0.92 13.18 -6.14
C LYS A 78 -0.86 14.60 -5.60
N VAL A 79 -1.20 14.79 -4.32
CA VAL A 79 -1.12 16.10 -3.66
C VAL A 79 0.32 16.56 -3.53
N ALA A 80 1.23 15.66 -3.15
CA ALA A 80 2.65 15.96 -3.05
C ALA A 80 3.23 16.37 -4.41
N GLU A 81 2.85 15.70 -5.50
CA GLU A 81 3.29 16.04 -6.85
C GLU A 81 2.75 17.41 -7.30
N ILE A 82 1.49 17.71 -7.04
CA ILE A 82 0.89 19.01 -7.35
C ILE A 82 1.62 20.12 -6.59
N ALA A 83 1.92 19.94 -5.32
CA ALA A 83 2.65 20.91 -4.52
C ALA A 83 4.06 21.16 -5.09
N ARG A 84 4.76 20.10 -5.52
CA ARG A 84 6.08 20.22 -6.15
C ARG A 84 6.02 20.98 -7.47
N LEU A 85 5.07 20.65 -8.34
CA LEU A 85 4.88 21.33 -9.62
C LEU A 85 4.53 22.80 -9.44
N ARG A 86 3.72 23.13 -8.43
CA ARG A 86 3.38 24.51 -8.10
C ARG A 86 4.61 25.32 -7.67
N LEU A 87 5.51 24.71 -6.87
CA LEU A 87 6.77 25.36 -6.49
C LEU A 87 7.67 25.59 -7.70
N GLU A 88 7.75 24.66 -8.65
CA GLU A 88 8.51 24.82 -9.89
C GLU A 88 7.96 25.95 -10.75
N ILE A 89 6.64 26.06 -10.88
CA ILE A 89 5.97 27.14 -11.61
C ILE A 89 6.26 28.48 -10.94
N ASP A 90 6.15 28.58 -9.63
CA ASP A 90 6.43 29.80 -8.88
C ASP A 90 7.88 30.24 -9.04
N ALA A 91 8.83 29.29 -9.03
CA ALA A 91 10.24 29.57 -9.25
C ALA A 91 10.50 30.10 -10.67
N LEU A 92 9.85 29.54 -11.69
CA LEU A 92 9.95 30.00 -13.07
C LEU A 92 9.34 31.38 -13.25
N ALA A 93 8.22 31.67 -12.59
CA ALA A 93 7.56 32.95 -12.65
C ALA A 93 8.36 34.09 -11.95
N ALA A 94 9.19 33.71 -10.96
CA ALA A 94 10.04 34.62 -10.22
C ALA A 94 11.40 34.90 -10.88
N ALA A 95 11.76 34.11 -11.87
CA ALA A 95 13.07 34.15 -12.54
C ALA A 95 13.18 35.35 -13.56
#